data_7aa16497a0f15d904ef6b00d5c937f2f
#
_entry.id   7aa16497a0f15d904ef6b00d5c937f2f
#
_cell.length_a   1.000
_cell.length_b   1.000
_cell.length_c   1.000
_cell.angle_alpha   90.00
_cell.angle_beta   90.00
_cell.angle_gamma   90.00
#
_symmetry.space_group_name_H-M   'P 1'
#
loop_
_entity.id
_entity.type
_entity.pdbx_description
1 polymer ?
#
loop_
_entity_poly.entity_id
_entity_poly.type
_entity_poly.pdbx_seq_one_letter_code
_entity_poly.pdbx_strand_id
1 'polypeptide(L)'
;MYQVLYRKYRPKVFADVYGQEHVTSTLKNEIKENRIAHAYLFTGSRGTGKTTCAKILAKAVNCENSVDGEPCNECEVCKGLDSGTIYDVVEIDAASNNGVDNIRDLREEANYTPSRGKYRVYIIDEVHMLSTGAFNALLKTLEEPPAHVIFILATTEVHKLPATILSRCQRFDFKRIQPETMSVRLKQVAKLEGMELDDDAAILIARIADGALRDGLSILDQCAGRSKKIDSALVSEVAGLAGREALYKLTDCICTQNSSSAMTVISELYQNSYDMERLCVEMINHLRNFLIVKTVKDSRGLIICTDDEYNSIILSAENFTLENVIFALDLFQDALTKIKTGANARVELEMAFVKLCEPKLDVNIDSLVDRISKLERAVNRGVNVSQQP
;
A
#
# COMPACT_ATOMS: atom_id res chain seq x y z
N MET A 1 28.91 -1.38 7.93
CA MET A 1 27.95 -2.22 7.19
C MET A 1 26.86 -1.30 6.67
N TYR A 2 26.48 -1.38 5.38
CA TYR A 2 25.42 -0.57 4.80
C TYR A 2 24.06 -0.90 5.45
N GLN A 3 23.29 0.13 5.80
CA GLN A 3 21.95 -0.03 6.36
C GLN A 3 20.94 0.59 5.39
N VAL A 4 19.95 -0.19 4.96
CA VAL A 4 18.90 0.23 4.04
C VAL A 4 18.12 1.45 4.59
N LEU A 5 17.72 2.36 3.70
CA LEU A 5 17.16 3.67 4.09
C LEU A 5 15.94 3.55 5.00
N TYR A 6 15.02 2.62 4.75
CA TYR A 6 13.83 2.46 5.59
C TYR A 6 14.12 2.01 7.05
N ARG A 7 15.31 1.44 7.31
CA ARG A 7 15.78 1.12 8.66
C ARG A 7 16.53 2.29 9.28
N LYS A 8 17.42 2.92 8.50
CA LYS A 8 18.25 4.05 8.95
C LYS A 8 17.40 5.26 9.35
N TYR A 9 16.36 5.56 8.57
CA TYR A 9 15.45 6.70 8.78
C TYR A 9 14.13 6.32 9.45
N ARG A 10 14.11 5.21 10.19
CA ARG A 10 12.94 4.84 10.98
C ARG A 10 12.73 5.85 12.08
N PRO A 11 11.54 6.49 12.20
CA PRO A 11 11.23 7.45 13.26
C PRO A 11 11.52 6.92 14.65
N LYS A 12 12.12 7.75 15.48
CA LYS A 12 12.45 7.46 16.88
C LYS A 12 11.56 8.23 17.86
N VAL A 13 10.84 9.23 17.37
CA VAL A 13 9.89 10.07 18.10
C VAL A 13 8.62 10.24 17.26
N PHE A 14 7.50 10.57 17.90
CA PHE A 14 6.23 10.77 17.20
C PHE A 14 6.26 11.95 16.23
N ALA A 15 7.04 12.99 16.55
CA ALA A 15 7.22 14.17 15.69
C ALA A 15 7.81 13.83 14.31
N ASP A 16 8.56 12.73 14.19
CA ASP A 16 9.15 12.27 12.92
C ASP A 16 8.22 11.35 12.12
N VAL A 17 7.03 11.06 12.61
CA VAL A 17 6.05 10.20 11.92
C VAL A 17 5.20 11.05 10.99
N TYR A 18 5.32 10.82 9.69
CA TYR A 18 4.65 11.59 8.65
C TYR A 18 3.25 11.07 8.34
N GLY A 19 2.30 11.98 8.18
CA GLY A 19 0.94 11.70 7.70
C GLY A 19 0.04 10.94 8.68
N GLN A 20 0.42 10.91 9.99
CA GLN A 20 -0.35 10.23 11.05
C GLN A 20 -0.59 11.14 12.26
N GLU A 21 -0.69 12.45 12.04
CA GLU A 21 -0.79 13.46 13.10
C GLU A 21 -1.97 13.21 14.05
N HIS A 22 -3.09 12.69 13.51
CA HIS A 22 -4.28 12.33 14.31
C HIS A 22 -4.01 11.18 15.30
N VAL A 23 -3.11 10.25 14.97
CA VAL A 23 -2.70 9.17 15.86
C VAL A 23 -1.65 9.68 16.85
N THR A 24 -0.59 10.30 16.33
CA THR A 24 0.56 10.71 17.15
C THR A 24 0.20 11.76 18.19
N SER A 25 -0.67 12.73 17.85
CA SER A 25 -1.14 13.74 18.80
C SER A 25 -1.96 13.13 19.94
N THR A 26 -2.83 12.17 19.65
CA THR A 26 -3.63 11.49 20.67
C THR A 26 -2.74 10.67 21.61
N LEU A 27 -1.82 9.86 21.07
CA LEU A 27 -0.89 9.06 21.87
C LEU A 27 0.00 9.93 22.78
N LYS A 28 0.50 11.06 22.24
CA LYS A 28 1.28 12.03 23.04
C LYS A 28 0.47 12.59 24.20
N ASN A 29 -0.79 12.96 23.98
CA ASN A 29 -1.67 13.49 25.02
C ASN A 29 -1.98 12.43 26.09
N GLU A 30 -2.23 11.19 25.71
CA GLU A 30 -2.45 10.10 26.67
C GLU A 30 -1.23 9.87 27.56
N ILE A 31 -0.02 9.94 27.01
CA ILE A 31 1.22 9.81 27.79
C ILE A 31 1.38 11.00 28.75
N LYS A 32 1.12 12.24 28.30
CA LYS A 32 1.20 13.46 29.11
C LYS A 32 0.22 13.41 30.29
N GLU A 33 -1.00 12.95 30.03
CA GLU A 33 -2.06 12.87 31.05
C GLU A 33 -1.96 11.60 31.90
N ASN A 34 -0.97 10.74 31.65
CA ASN A 34 -0.81 9.41 32.27
C ASN A 34 -2.07 8.54 32.16
N ARG A 35 -2.79 8.66 31.02
CA ARG A 35 -3.99 7.89 30.68
C ARG A 35 -3.68 6.78 29.69
N ILE A 36 -2.77 5.89 30.08
CA ILE A 36 -2.29 4.82 29.20
C ILE A 36 -3.28 3.67 29.26
N ALA A 37 -3.78 3.23 28.10
CA ALA A 37 -4.65 2.07 27.99
C ALA A 37 -3.84 0.77 28.15
N HIS A 38 -4.49 -0.29 28.65
CA HIS A 38 -3.87 -1.61 28.77
C HIS A 38 -3.69 -2.31 27.41
N ALA A 39 -4.49 -1.94 26.38
CA ALA A 39 -4.41 -2.52 25.06
C ALA A 39 -4.71 -1.50 23.95
N TYR A 40 -3.83 -1.47 22.98
CA TYR A 40 -3.92 -0.66 21.77
C TYR A 40 -4.06 -1.55 20.54
N LEU A 41 -4.87 -1.12 19.57
CA LEU A 41 -4.99 -1.79 18.28
C LEU A 41 -4.69 -0.80 17.16
N PHE A 42 -3.57 -1.01 16.46
CA PHE A 42 -3.15 -0.21 15.33
C PHE A 42 -3.55 -0.90 14.03
N THR A 43 -4.44 -0.26 13.27
CA THR A 43 -4.99 -0.81 12.01
C THR A 43 -4.57 0.06 10.82
N GLY A 44 -4.47 -0.52 9.63
CA GLY A 44 -4.15 0.21 8.40
C GLY A 44 -3.20 -0.54 7.47
N SER A 45 -3.00 -0.02 6.26
CA SER A 45 -2.16 -0.66 5.25
C SER A 45 -0.73 -0.90 5.71
N ARG A 46 -0.04 -1.84 5.05
CA ARG A 46 1.39 -2.10 5.30
C ARG A 46 2.21 -0.83 5.06
N GLY A 47 3.29 -0.63 5.81
CA GLY A 47 4.23 0.47 5.58
C GLY A 47 3.79 1.86 6.02
N THR A 48 2.62 2.02 6.67
CA THR A 48 2.05 3.29 7.15
C THR A 48 2.59 3.77 8.50
N GLY A 49 3.41 2.95 9.19
CA GLY A 49 4.06 3.34 10.44
C GLY A 49 3.52 2.68 11.71
N LYS A 50 2.59 1.70 11.63
CA LYS A 50 2.00 0.99 12.80
C LYS A 50 3.04 0.49 13.78
N THR A 51 3.93 -0.41 13.35
CA THR A 51 4.98 -0.99 14.19
C THR A 51 6.00 0.05 14.66
N THR A 52 6.21 1.11 13.90
CA THR A 52 7.07 2.23 14.30
C THR A 52 6.45 3.00 15.46
N CYS A 53 5.18 3.40 15.34
CA CYS A 53 4.46 4.07 16.43
C CYS A 53 4.32 3.16 17.66
N ALA A 54 4.14 1.84 17.49
CA ALA A 54 4.14 0.89 18.58
C ALA A 54 5.45 0.91 19.37
N LYS A 55 6.58 0.91 18.66
CA LYS A 55 7.92 1.01 19.32
C LYS A 55 8.15 2.35 20.00
N ILE A 56 7.71 3.45 19.37
CA ILE A 56 7.81 4.79 19.98
C ILE A 56 6.95 4.84 21.25
N LEU A 57 5.70 4.35 21.21
CA LEU A 57 4.81 4.30 22.34
C LEU A 57 5.42 3.47 23.49
N ALA A 58 5.88 2.25 23.19
CA ALA A 58 6.50 1.37 24.17
C ALA A 58 7.72 1.98 24.85
N LYS A 59 8.49 2.76 24.10
CA LYS A 59 9.64 3.51 24.62
C LYS A 59 9.20 4.73 25.44
N ALA A 60 8.20 5.47 24.99
CA ALA A 60 7.74 6.70 25.63
C ALA A 60 7.09 6.42 27.00
N VAL A 61 6.29 5.35 27.13
CA VAL A 61 5.67 4.96 28.42
C VAL A 61 6.69 4.48 29.45
N ASN A 62 7.84 3.98 29.00
CA ASN A 62 8.95 3.51 29.85
C ASN A 62 10.08 4.54 30.01
N CYS A 63 10.01 5.68 29.35
CA CYS A 63 11.05 6.69 29.37
C CYS A 63 11.10 7.39 30.74
N GLU A 64 12.31 7.51 31.31
CA GLU A 64 12.52 8.23 32.60
C GLU A 64 12.35 9.73 32.43
N ASN A 65 12.72 10.27 31.28
CA ASN A 65 12.74 11.71 30.98
C ASN A 65 11.89 12.03 29.75
N SER A 66 10.63 11.57 29.73
CA SER A 66 9.70 11.90 28.67
C SER A 66 9.37 13.38 28.68
N VAL A 67 9.50 14.03 27.53
CA VAL A 67 9.12 15.44 27.33
C VAL A 67 8.03 15.50 26.29
N ASP A 68 6.92 16.16 26.59
CA ASP A 68 5.79 16.31 25.69
C ASP A 68 5.20 14.99 25.15
N GLY A 69 5.32 13.90 25.92
CA GLY A 69 4.88 12.56 25.48
C GLY A 69 5.83 11.90 24.51
N GLU A 70 7.00 12.48 24.24
CA GLU A 70 8.04 11.89 23.38
C GLU A 70 9.08 11.15 24.24
N PRO A 71 9.67 10.05 23.76
CA PRO A 71 10.79 9.42 24.43
C PRO A 71 12.06 10.26 24.26
N CYS A 72 12.87 10.38 25.31
CA CYS A 72 14.10 11.18 25.25
C CYS A 72 15.21 10.56 24.39
N ASN A 73 15.17 9.26 24.12
CA ASN A 73 16.18 8.46 23.41
C ASN A 73 17.61 8.45 24.02
N GLU A 74 17.78 9.03 25.20
CA GLU A 74 19.09 9.21 25.84
C GLU A 74 19.21 8.54 27.22
N CYS A 75 18.10 8.33 27.95
CA CYS A 75 18.12 7.64 29.24
C CYS A 75 18.52 6.16 29.11
N GLU A 76 18.87 5.54 30.23
CA GLU A 76 19.28 4.12 30.25
C GLU A 76 18.21 3.19 29.67
N VAL A 77 16.94 3.44 30.01
CA VAL A 77 15.82 2.64 29.50
C VAL A 77 15.68 2.79 27.98
N CYS A 78 15.71 4.02 27.44
CA CYS A 78 15.60 4.24 25.99
C CYS A 78 16.75 3.57 25.23
N LYS A 79 18.00 3.72 25.70
CA LYS A 79 19.18 3.09 25.09
C LYS A 79 19.15 1.57 25.24
N GLY A 80 18.72 1.08 26.38
CA GLY A 80 18.61 -0.35 26.64
C GLY A 80 17.56 -1.05 25.78
N LEU A 81 16.43 -0.40 25.53
CA LEU A 81 15.40 -0.89 24.60
C LEU A 81 15.90 -0.88 23.14
N ASP A 82 16.62 0.16 22.72
CA ASP A 82 17.18 0.24 21.37
C ASP A 82 18.29 -0.79 21.12
N SER A 83 19.10 -1.09 22.13
CA SER A 83 20.19 -2.07 22.05
C SER A 83 19.74 -3.51 22.31
N GLY A 84 18.49 -3.72 22.77
CA GLY A 84 17.99 -5.04 23.15
C GLY A 84 18.58 -5.62 24.43
N THR A 85 19.14 -4.77 25.32
CA THR A 85 19.64 -5.18 26.64
C THR A 85 18.54 -5.17 27.70
N ILE A 86 17.46 -4.43 27.47
CA ILE A 86 16.26 -4.40 28.32
C ILE A 86 15.14 -5.14 27.59
N TYR A 87 14.61 -6.18 28.23
CA TYR A 87 13.58 -7.07 27.68
C TYR A 87 12.15 -6.69 28.12
N ASP A 88 11.95 -5.46 28.59
CA ASP A 88 10.63 -4.99 29.02
C ASP A 88 9.69 -4.68 27.82
N VAL A 89 10.24 -4.61 26.61
CA VAL A 89 9.47 -4.55 25.37
C VAL A 89 9.77 -5.76 24.52
N VAL A 90 8.73 -6.55 24.27
CA VAL A 90 8.80 -7.80 23.47
C VAL A 90 8.04 -7.60 22.18
N GLU A 91 8.69 -7.79 21.04
CA GLU A 91 8.08 -7.74 19.72
C GLU A 91 7.89 -9.16 19.19
N ILE A 92 6.67 -9.49 18.81
CA ILE A 92 6.27 -10.79 18.28
C ILE A 92 5.63 -10.58 16.92
N ASP A 93 6.17 -11.24 15.91
CA ASP A 93 5.55 -11.35 14.60
C ASP A 93 4.60 -12.58 14.62
N ALA A 94 3.30 -12.32 14.54
CA ALA A 94 2.30 -13.37 14.57
C ALA A 94 2.32 -14.26 13.31
N ALA A 95 2.92 -13.81 12.21
CA ALA A 95 3.10 -14.66 11.04
C ALA A 95 4.07 -15.83 11.32
N SER A 96 5.09 -15.60 12.14
CA SER A 96 6.07 -16.60 12.56
C SER A 96 5.68 -17.32 13.86
N ASN A 97 4.86 -16.67 14.72
CA ASN A 97 4.53 -17.13 16.08
C ASN A 97 3.00 -17.17 16.29
N ASN A 98 2.28 -17.94 15.48
CA ASN A 98 0.82 -18.00 15.47
C ASN A 98 0.21 -19.06 16.43
N GLY A 99 1.04 -19.87 17.08
CA GLY A 99 0.62 -20.98 17.92
C GLY A 99 0.01 -20.56 19.26
N VAL A 100 -0.88 -21.39 19.78
CA VAL A 100 -1.50 -21.18 21.10
C VAL A 100 -0.47 -21.23 22.23
N ASP A 101 0.57 -22.06 22.10
CA ASP A 101 1.59 -22.22 23.13
C ASP A 101 2.46 -20.96 23.24
N ASN A 102 2.84 -20.33 22.13
CA ASN A 102 3.57 -19.06 22.15
C ASN A 102 2.81 -17.96 22.92
N ILE A 103 1.49 -17.92 22.79
CA ILE A 103 0.67 -16.92 23.50
C ILE A 103 0.44 -17.34 24.97
N ARG A 104 0.45 -18.63 25.29
CA ARG A 104 0.42 -19.10 26.69
C ARG A 104 1.72 -18.75 27.42
N ASP A 105 2.87 -18.96 26.78
CA ASP A 105 4.17 -18.59 27.33
C ASP A 105 4.24 -17.08 27.59
N LEU A 106 3.80 -16.27 26.60
CA LEU A 106 3.68 -14.82 26.76
C LEU A 106 2.80 -14.45 27.96
N ARG A 107 1.66 -15.13 28.14
CA ARG A 107 0.74 -14.88 29.26
C ARG A 107 1.38 -15.22 30.61
N GLU A 108 2.14 -16.31 30.70
CA GLU A 108 2.88 -16.65 31.90
C GLU A 108 3.97 -15.63 32.23
N GLU A 109 4.69 -15.19 31.19
CA GLU A 109 5.69 -14.13 31.31
C GLU A 109 5.08 -12.76 31.71
N ALA A 110 3.85 -12.46 31.29
CA ALA A 110 3.14 -11.22 31.63
C ALA A 110 2.86 -11.06 33.14
N ASN A 111 2.91 -12.14 33.92
CA ASN A 111 2.78 -12.06 35.37
C ASN A 111 4.03 -11.49 36.08
N TYR A 112 5.17 -11.48 35.42
CA TYR A 112 6.41 -10.93 35.97
C TYR A 112 6.49 -9.42 35.78
N THR A 113 6.93 -8.72 36.80
CA THR A 113 7.15 -7.27 36.76
C THR A 113 8.26 -6.92 35.78
N PRO A 114 8.21 -5.73 35.15
CA PRO A 114 9.29 -5.25 34.29
C PRO A 114 10.62 -5.16 35.03
N SER A 115 11.73 -5.29 34.31
CA SER A 115 13.08 -5.32 34.90
C SER A 115 13.61 -3.93 35.23
N ARG A 116 13.33 -2.93 34.41
CA ARG A 116 13.81 -1.56 34.50
C ARG A 116 12.74 -0.53 34.19
N GLY A 117 11.84 -0.83 33.24
CA GLY A 117 10.76 0.07 32.83
C GLY A 117 9.61 0.13 33.84
N LYS A 118 8.65 1.01 33.59
CA LYS A 118 7.37 1.08 34.31
C LYS A 118 6.40 -0.01 33.88
N TYR A 119 6.44 -0.34 32.59
CA TYR A 119 5.52 -1.25 31.93
C TYR A 119 6.26 -2.33 31.15
N ARG A 120 5.72 -3.53 31.20
CA ARG A 120 6.06 -4.59 30.26
C ARG A 120 5.17 -4.48 29.05
N VAL A 121 5.75 -4.26 27.86
CA VAL A 121 4.99 -3.96 26.63
C VAL A 121 5.15 -5.11 25.64
N TYR A 122 4.04 -5.67 25.18
CA TYR A 122 4.00 -6.70 24.16
C TYR A 122 3.48 -6.08 22.85
N ILE A 123 4.33 -6.03 21.82
CA ILE A 123 3.97 -5.60 20.47
C ILE A 123 3.74 -6.87 19.64
N ILE A 124 2.49 -7.10 19.22
CA ILE A 124 2.14 -8.25 18.38
C ILE A 124 1.81 -7.70 16.98
N ASP A 125 2.76 -7.89 16.03
CA ASP A 125 2.58 -7.44 14.66
C ASP A 125 1.84 -8.50 13.84
N GLU A 126 1.07 -8.07 12.85
CA GLU A 126 0.18 -8.86 12.00
C GLU A 126 -0.71 -9.83 12.81
N VAL A 127 -1.29 -9.32 13.89
CA VAL A 127 -2.05 -10.09 14.89
C VAL A 127 -3.19 -10.94 14.28
N HIS A 128 -3.70 -10.59 13.10
CA HIS A 128 -4.70 -11.37 12.36
C HIS A 128 -4.21 -12.77 11.93
N MET A 129 -2.90 -13.01 11.98
CA MET A 129 -2.30 -14.31 11.64
C MET A 129 -2.35 -15.31 12.80
N LEU A 130 -2.74 -14.88 14.02
CA LEU A 130 -2.88 -15.77 15.16
C LEU A 130 -3.97 -16.80 14.92
N SER A 131 -3.73 -18.03 15.41
CA SER A 131 -4.75 -19.08 15.42
C SER A 131 -5.92 -18.73 16.35
N THR A 132 -7.09 -19.32 16.12
CA THR A 132 -8.27 -19.14 17.00
C THR A 132 -7.96 -19.50 18.45
N GLY A 133 -7.15 -20.54 18.68
CA GLY A 133 -6.71 -20.93 20.02
C GLY A 133 -5.81 -19.87 20.67
N ALA A 134 -4.91 -19.24 19.89
CA ALA A 134 -4.05 -18.17 20.35
C ALA A 134 -4.86 -16.89 20.70
N PHE A 135 -5.86 -16.52 19.89
CA PHE A 135 -6.78 -15.43 20.24
C PHE A 135 -7.50 -15.69 21.56
N ASN A 136 -8.04 -16.90 21.77
CA ASN A 136 -8.73 -17.26 23.02
C ASN A 136 -7.79 -17.22 24.24
N ALA A 137 -6.51 -17.56 24.06
CA ALA A 137 -5.52 -17.44 25.13
C ALA A 137 -5.20 -15.97 25.46
N LEU A 138 -5.09 -15.10 24.44
CA LEU A 138 -4.85 -13.68 24.59
C LEU A 138 -6.02 -12.94 25.25
N LEU A 139 -7.27 -13.32 24.94
CA LEU A 139 -8.49 -12.70 25.49
C LEU A 139 -8.50 -12.70 27.02
N LYS A 140 -8.04 -13.78 27.66
CA LYS A 140 -8.02 -13.87 29.13
C LYS A 140 -7.16 -12.78 29.77
N THR A 141 -6.03 -12.45 29.15
CA THR A 141 -5.13 -11.40 29.65
C THR A 141 -5.64 -10.00 29.29
N LEU A 142 -6.36 -9.85 28.18
CA LEU A 142 -6.99 -8.57 27.79
C LEU A 142 -8.21 -8.23 28.65
N GLU A 143 -8.88 -9.24 29.24
CA GLU A 143 -10.00 -9.06 30.16
C GLU A 143 -9.54 -8.63 31.55
N GLU A 144 -8.48 -9.25 32.05
CA GLU A 144 -7.90 -8.99 33.38
C GLU A 144 -6.38 -8.72 33.24
N PRO A 145 -5.99 -7.59 32.64
CA PRO A 145 -4.59 -7.29 32.40
C PRO A 145 -3.88 -6.94 33.72
N PRO A 146 -2.66 -7.45 33.97
CA PRO A 146 -1.83 -6.97 35.05
C PRO A 146 -1.55 -5.46 34.89
N ALA A 147 -1.58 -4.71 35.97
CA ALA A 147 -1.46 -3.23 35.93
C ALA A 147 -0.16 -2.71 35.29
N HIS A 148 0.86 -3.55 35.21
CA HIS A 148 2.16 -3.22 34.60
C HIS A 148 2.29 -3.69 33.15
N VAL A 149 1.24 -4.24 32.53
CA VAL A 149 1.30 -4.81 31.16
C VAL A 149 0.53 -3.95 30.18
N ILE A 150 1.13 -3.69 29.02
CA ILE A 150 0.50 -3.02 27.90
C ILE A 150 0.61 -3.91 26.65
N PHE A 151 -0.50 -4.12 25.97
CA PHE A 151 -0.54 -4.79 24.67
C PHE A 151 -0.67 -3.76 23.55
N ILE A 152 0.14 -3.91 22.50
CA ILE A 152 0.04 -3.13 21.27
C ILE A 152 -0.11 -4.11 20.12
N LEU A 153 -1.33 -4.26 19.62
CA LEU A 153 -1.67 -5.15 18.53
C LEU A 153 -1.62 -4.35 17.22
N ALA A 154 -0.93 -4.85 16.20
CA ALA A 154 -0.90 -4.24 14.87
C ALA A 154 -1.46 -5.19 13.82
N THR A 155 -2.25 -4.68 12.87
CA THR A 155 -2.84 -5.49 11.80
C THR A 155 -3.05 -4.70 10.53
N THR A 156 -2.92 -5.38 9.40
CA THR A 156 -3.36 -4.89 8.09
C THR A 156 -4.81 -5.28 7.78
N GLU A 157 -5.36 -6.30 8.46
CA GLU A 157 -6.66 -6.90 8.17
C GLU A 157 -7.57 -6.95 9.39
N VAL A 158 -8.12 -5.78 9.76
CA VAL A 158 -9.00 -5.66 10.95
C VAL A 158 -10.24 -6.54 10.88
N HIS A 159 -10.76 -6.81 9.67
CA HIS A 159 -11.95 -7.64 9.47
C HIS A 159 -11.77 -9.11 9.86
N LYS A 160 -10.51 -9.59 9.95
CA LYS A 160 -10.19 -10.95 10.41
C LYS A 160 -10.13 -11.07 11.93
N LEU A 161 -10.16 -9.95 12.67
CA LEU A 161 -10.08 -9.97 14.12
C LEU A 161 -11.43 -10.28 14.75
N PRO A 162 -11.48 -11.11 15.82
CA PRO A 162 -12.70 -11.34 16.58
C PRO A 162 -13.22 -10.03 17.21
N ALA A 163 -14.54 -9.84 17.21
CA ALA A 163 -15.18 -8.68 17.83
C ALA A 163 -14.84 -8.55 19.34
N THR A 164 -14.57 -9.67 20.01
CA THR A 164 -14.15 -9.72 21.41
C THR A 164 -12.80 -9.06 21.66
N ILE A 165 -11.86 -9.11 20.73
CA ILE A 165 -10.58 -8.38 20.76
C ILE A 165 -10.83 -6.89 20.49
N LEU A 166 -11.61 -6.58 19.44
CA LEU A 166 -11.90 -5.20 19.04
C LEU A 166 -12.53 -4.37 20.16
N SER A 167 -13.41 -4.99 20.96
CA SER A 167 -14.11 -4.32 22.07
C SER A 167 -13.25 -4.02 23.30
N ARG A 168 -12.04 -4.60 23.39
CA ARG A 168 -11.14 -4.47 24.54
C ARG A 168 -9.88 -3.65 24.25
N CYS A 169 -9.73 -3.21 23.00
CA CYS A 169 -8.56 -2.42 22.57
C CYS A 169 -8.96 -1.02 22.19
N GLN A 170 -8.14 -0.04 22.53
CA GLN A 170 -8.25 1.30 22.00
C GLN A 170 -7.73 1.30 20.55
N ARG A 171 -8.60 1.60 19.60
CA ARG A 171 -8.30 1.48 18.18
C ARG A 171 -7.77 2.79 17.60
N PHE A 172 -6.71 2.67 16.78
CA PHE A 172 -6.09 3.74 16.01
C PHE A 172 -5.97 3.32 14.54
N ASP A 173 -6.57 4.10 13.65
CA ASP A 173 -6.58 3.82 12.21
C ASP A 173 -5.48 4.63 11.50
N PHE A 174 -4.46 3.95 11.02
CA PHE A 174 -3.36 4.53 10.24
C PHE A 174 -3.80 4.69 8.79
N LYS A 175 -3.75 5.91 8.29
CA LYS A 175 -4.14 6.27 6.94
C LYS A 175 -2.98 6.07 5.95
N ARG A 176 -3.30 5.90 4.68
CA ARG A 176 -2.31 5.99 3.60
C ARG A 176 -1.72 7.40 3.58
N ILE A 177 -0.41 7.49 3.47
CA ILE A 177 0.29 8.77 3.42
C ILE A 177 0.06 9.39 2.03
N GLN A 178 -0.36 10.66 2.00
CA GLN A 178 -0.58 11.36 0.73
C GLN A 178 0.73 11.50 -0.05
N PRO A 179 0.71 11.40 -1.39
CA PRO A 179 1.91 11.47 -2.21
C PRO A 179 2.73 12.75 -1.99
N GLU A 180 2.07 13.88 -1.77
CA GLU A 180 2.71 15.16 -1.51
C GLU A 180 3.50 15.15 -0.20
N THR A 181 2.88 14.63 0.88
CA THR A 181 3.53 14.48 2.19
C THR A 181 4.70 13.51 2.11
N MET A 182 4.52 12.39 1.38
CA MET A 182 5.56 11.39 1.20
C MET A 182 6.74 11.95 0.39
N SER A 183 6.48 12.70 -0.69
CA SER A 183 7.53 13.30 -1.53
C SER A 183 8.42 14.25 -0.74
N VAL A 184 7.84 15.05 0.17
CA VAL A 184 8.60 15.92 1.08
C VAL A 184 9.57 15.10 1.93
N ARG A 185 9.12 13.99 2.50
CA ARG A 185 9.98 13.12 3.31
C ARG A 185 11.07 12.44 2.48
N LEU A 186 10.75 11.95 1.30
CA LEU A 186 11.72 11.34 0.38
C LEU A 186 12.83 12.31 0.00
N LYS A 187 12.49 13.57 -0.33
CA LYS A 187 13.45 14.64 -0.62
C LYS A 187 14.36 14.96 0.56
N GLN A 188 13.80 15.01 1.78
CA GLN A 188 14.60 15.21 2.99
C GLN A 188 15.62 14.08 3.17
N VAL A 189 15.20 12.82 3.00
CA VAL A 189 16.09 11.67 3.14
C VAL A 189 17.15 11.69 2.03
N ALA A 190 16.77 11.97 0.79
CA ALA A 190 17.70 12.10 -0.33
C ALA A 190 18.78 13.17 -0.05
N LYS A 191 18.38 14.34 0.44
CA LYS A 191 19.30 15.42 0.83
C LYS A 191 20.28 14.99 1.94
N LEU A 192 19.79 14.27 2.95
CA LEU A 192 20.64 13.78 4.03
C LEU A 192 21.67 12.72 3.57
N GLU A 193 21.36 11.97 2.52
CA GLU A 193 22.26 11.00 1.91
C GLU A 193 23.12 11.60 0.78
N GLY A 194 23.01 12.90 0.49
CA GLY A 194 23.78 13.57 -0.57
C GLY A 194 23.35 13.14 -1.97
N MET A 195 22.07 12.83 -2.16
CA MET A 195 21.45 12.49 -3.44
C MET A 195 20.63 13.66 -3.98
N GLU A 196 20.61 13.81 -5.29
CA GLU A 196 19.74 14.74 -6.02
C GLU A 196 18.48 13.98 -6.47
N LEU A 197 17.34 14.32 -5.90
CA LEU A 197 16.04 13.73 -6.23
C LEU A 197 15.15 14.79 -6.87
N ASP A 198 14.81 14.60 -8.14
CA ASP A 198 13.91 15.49 -8.87
C ASP A 198 12.49 15.45 -8.29
N ASP A 199 11.76 16.56 -8.43
CA ASP A 199 10.42 16.70 -7.87
C ASP A 199 9.43 15.68 -8.42
N ASP A 200 9.46 15.48 -9.75
CA ASP A 200 8.63 14.50 -10.44
C ASP A 200 8.99 13.06 -10.06
N ALA A 201 10.28 12.79 -9.87
CA ALA A 201 10.76 11.49 -9.41
C ALA A 201 10.28 11.20 -7.98
N ALA A 202 10.31 12.19 -7.08
CA ALA A 202 9.83 12.04 -5.70
C ALA A 202 8.33 11.74 -5.66
N ILE A 203 7.52 12.45 -6.47
CA ILE A 203 6.09 12.21 -6.60
C ILE A 203 5.83 10.84 -7.22
N LEU A 204 6.59 10.43 -8.23
CA LEU A 204 6.46 9.13 -8.86
C LEU A 204 6.73 7.99 -7.87
N ILE A 205 7.82 8.06 -7.08
CA ILE A 205 8.10 7.10 -6.00
C ILE A 205 6.93 7.04 -5.02
N ALA A 206 6.41 8.21 -4.58
CA ALA A 206 5.32 8.28 -3.63
C ALA A 206 4.02 7.62 -4.14
N ARG A 207 3.75 7.74 -5.45
CA ARG A 207 2.60 7.09 -6.11
C ARG A 207 2.77 5.58 -6.17
N ILE A 208 3.96 5.10 -6.56
CA ILE A 208 4.26 3.68 -6.64
C ILE A 208 4.14 3.03 -5.26
N ALA A 209 4.59 3.75 -4.22
CA ALA A 209 4.52 3.29 -2.83
C ALA A 209 3.10 3.24 -2.26
N ASP A 210 2.08 3.82 -2.93
CA ASP A 210 0.65 3.76 -2.57
C ASP A 210 0.39 4.04 -1.08
N GLY A 211 1.04 5.07 -0.54
CA GLY A 211 0.88 5.50 0.84
C GLY A 211 1.74 4.74 1.86
N ALA A 212 2.60 3.81 1.43
CA ALA A 212 3.52 3.05 2.27
C ALA A 212 4.93 3.67 2.26
N LEU A 213 5.28 4.48 3.24
CA LEU A 213 6.60 5.16 3.30
C LEU A 213 7.79 4.17 3.28
N ARG A 214 7.61 2.99 3.87
CA ARG A 214 8.65 1.94 3.84
C ARG A 214 8.98 1.53 2.42
N ASP A 215 7.97 1.35 1.58
CA ASP A 215 8.15 0.92 0.19
C ASP A 215 8.70 2.07 -0.65
N GLY A 216 8.27 3.31 -0.40
CA GLY A 216 8.87 4.51 -1.02
C GLY A 216 10.35 4.66 -0.71
N LEU A 217 10.77 4.47 0.54
CA LEU A 217 12.19 4.49 0.92
C LEU A 217 12.97 3.31 0.33
N SER A 218 12.33 2.16 0.12
CA SER A 218 12.97 1.00 -0.52
C SER A 218 13.22 1.25 -2.00
N ILE A 219 12.29 1.89 -2.71
CA ILE A 219 12.47 2.28 -4.12
C ILE A 219 13.57 3.34 -4.23
N LEU A 220 13.54 4.36 -3.35
CA LEU A 220 14.60 5.39 -3.30
C LEU A 220 15.98 4.77 -3.11
N ASP A 221 16.08 3.79 -2.23
CA ASP A 221 17.31 3.06 -1.93
C ASP A 221 17.83 2.28 -3.15
N GLN A 222 16.96 1.62 -3.89
CA GLN A 222 17.30 0.92 -5.12
C GLN A 222 17.78 1.90 -6.21
N CYS A 223 17.13 3.06 -6.35
CA CYS A 223 17.57 4.12 -7.28
C CYS A 223 18.96 4.65 -6.89
N ALA A 224 19.18 4.88 -5.60
CA ALA A 224 20.47 5.32 -5.06
C ALA A 224 21.62 4.35 -5.33
N GLY A 225 21.33 3.05 -5.38
CA GLY A 225 22.31 2.02 -5.77
C GLY A 225 22.77 2.12 -7.22
N ARG A 226 22.04 2.83 -8.09
CA ARG A 226 22.38 3.01 -9.50
C ARG A 226 22.97 4.38 -9.82
N SER A 227 22.37 5.45 -9.25
CA SER A 227 22.81 6.83 -9.50
C SER A 227 22.53 7.73 -8.30
N LYS A 228 23.39 8.75 -8.10
CA LYS A 228 23.15 9.82 -7.14
C LYS A 228 22.14 10.86 -7.63
N LYS A 229 21.97 10.99 -8.95
CA LYS A 229 20.95 11.82 -9.57
C LYS A 229 19.78 10.91 -9.95
N ILE A 230 18.63 11.17 -9.36
CA ILE A 230 17.42 10.33 -9.46
C ILE A 230 16.35 11.13 -10.16
N ASP A 231 16.10 10.79 -11.41
CA ASP A 231 15.03 11.34 -12.25
C ASP A 231 13.88 10.33 -12.43
N SER A 232 12.80 10.76 -13.05
CA SER A 232 11.60 9.92 -13.28
C SER A 232 11.89 8.71 -14.19
N ALA A 233 12.87 8.83 -15.11
CA ALA A 233 13.24 7.73 -15.99
C ALA A 233 13.91 6.60 -15.22
N LEU A 234 14.88 6.94 -14.34
CA LEU A 234 15.54 5.97 -13.47
C LEU A 234 14.54 5.31 -12.52
N VAL A 235 13.61 6.07 -11.92
CA VAL A 235 12.57 5.51 -11.04
C VAL A 235 11.70 4.52 -11.80
N SER A 236 11.28 4.88 -13.03
CA SER A 236 10.46 3.99 -13.86
C SER A 236 11.19 2.70 -14.20
N GLU A 237 12.47 2.77 -14.54
CA GLU A 237 13.30 1.60 -14.83
C GLU A 237 13.48 0.70 -13.60
N VAL A 238 13.87 1.28 -12.45
CA VAL A 238 14.10 0.54 -11.20
C VAL A 238 12.82 -0.07 -10.66
N ALA A 239 11.73 0.68 -10.74
CA ALA A 239 10.42 0.21 -10.33
C ALA A 239 9.78 -0.76 -11.34
N GLY A 240 10.40 -0.97 -12.51
CA GLY A 240 9.88 -1.84 -13.57
C GLY A 240 8.51 -1.37 -14.08
N LEU A 241 8.29 -0.06 -14.19
CA LEU A 241 7.05 0.46 -14.79
C LEU A 241 7.12 0.25 -16.29
N ALA A 242 6.04 -0.26 -16.89
CA ALA A 242 5.87 -0.17 -18.34
C ALA A 242 5.97 1.30 -18.71
N GLY A 243 6.84 1.62 -19.64
CA GLY A 243 6.87 2.97 -20.18
C GLY A 243 5.44 3.36 -20.55
N ARG A 244 4.99 4.56 -20.18
CA ARG A 244 3.63 5.05 -20.49
C ARG A 244 3.25 4.83 -21.95
N GLU A 245 4.23 4.89 -22.84
CA GLU A 245 4.06 4.57 -24.25
C GLU A 245 3.46 3.19 -24.50
N ALA A 246 3.84 2.17 -23.69
CA ALA A 246 3.28 0.83 -23.87
C ALA A 246 1.80 0.78 -23.49
N LEU A 247 1.39 1.46 -22.42
CA LEU A 247 -0.04 1.54 -22.03
C LEU A 247 -0.87 2.27 -23.10
N TYR A 248 -0.36 3.40 -23.63
CA TYR A 248 -1.03 4.10 -24.73
C TYR A 248 -1.07 3.28 -26.02
N LYS A 249 0.03 2.60 -26.38
CA LYS A 249 0.03 1.68 -27.54
C LYS A 249 -0.99 0.55 -27.38
N LEU A 250 -1.07 -0.03 -26.17
CA LEU A 250 -2.04 -1.08 -25.88
C LEU A 250 -3.49 -0.57 -25.93
N THR A 251 -3.76 0.62 -25.42
CA THR A 251 -5.10 1.23 -25.53
C THR A 251 -5.46 1.59 -26.98
N ASP A 252 -4.51 2.06 -27.76
CA ASP A 252 -4.70 2.31 -29.19
C ASP A 252 -5.00 1.01 -29.96
N CYS A 253 -4.35 -0.11 -29.59
CA CYS A 253 -4.68 -1.41 -30.16
C CYS A 253 -6.13 -1.84 -29.87
N ILE A 254 -6.64 -1.54 -28.68
CA ILE A 254 -8.06 -1.81 -28.33
C ILE A 254 -8.98 -0.94 -29.20
N CYS A 255 -8.69 0.36 -29.33
CA CYS A 255 -9.49 1.28 -30.14
C CYS A 255 -9.52 0.91 -31.60
N THR A 256 -8.37 0.51 -32.15
CA THR A 256 -8.21 0.13 -33.56
C THR A 256 -8.57 -1.33 -33.82
N GLN A 257 -8.96 -2.09 -32.78
CA GLN A 257 -9.30 -3.53 -32.86
C GLN A 257 -8.17 -4.36 -33.49
N ASN A 258 -6.92 -4.03 -33.15
CA ASN A 258 -5.73 -4.69 -33.69
C ASN A 258 -5.11 -5.65 -32.65
N SER A 259 -5.63 -6.88 -32.60
CA SER A 259 -5.15 -7.93 -31.70
C SER A 259 -3.68 -8.31 -31.97
N SER A 260 -3.26 -8.32 -33.24
CA SER A 260 -1.88 -8.66 -33.62
C SER A 260 -0.86 -7.69 -33.05
N SER A 261 -1.12 -6.38 -33.15
CA SER A 261 -0.24 -5.36 -32.56
C SER A 261 -0.20 -5.43 -31.04
N ALA A 262 -1.33 -5.70 -30.39
CA ALA A 262 -1.39 -5.88 -28.94
C ALA A 262 -0.50 -7.06 -28.50
N MET A 263 -0.59 -8.21 -29.19
CA MET A 263 0.25 -9.38 -28.91
C MET A 263 1.74 -9.08 -29.09
N THR A 264 2.10 -8.29 -30.10
CA THR A 264 3.50 -7.89 -30.31
C THR A 264 4.03 -7.05 -29.15
N VAL A 265 3.27 -6.04 -28.72
CA VAL A 265 3.67 -5.18 -27.57
C VAL A 265 3.77 -6.01 -26.29
N ILE A 266 2.83 -6.91 -26.01
CA ILE A 266 2.89 -7.79 -24.83
C ILE A 266 4.12 -8.71 -24.90
N SER A 267 4.43 -9.26 -26.09
CA SER A 267 5.60 -10.12 -26.28
C SER A 267 6.91 -9.35 -26.05
N GLU A 268 7.03 -8.12 -26.55
CA GLU A 268 8.19 -7.25 -26.32
C GLU A 268 8.39 -6.95 -24.83
N LEU A 269 7.31 -6.60 -24.11
CA LEU A 269 7.34 -6.38 -22.67
C LEU A 269 7.78 -7.64 -21.92
N TYR A 270 7.25 -8.81 -22.30
CA TYR A 270 7.59 -10.09 -21.69
C TYR A 270 9.07 -10.46 -21.91
N GLN A 271 9.62 -10.24 -23.13
CA GLN A 271 11.01 -10.47 -23.43
C GLN A 271 11.95 -9.56 -22.64
N ASN A 272 11.51 -8.34 -22.33
CA ASN A 272 12.19 -7.38 -21.46
C ASN A 272 11.99 -7.66 -19.98
N SER A 273 11.52 -8.87 -19.61
CA SER A 273 11.29 -9.30 -18.23
C SER A 273 10.31 -8.43 -17.45
N TYR A 274 9.35 -7.83 -18.15
CA TYR A 274 8.30 -7.05 -17.52
C TYR A 274 7.29 -7.97 -16.80
N ASP A 275 6.90 -7.58 -15.58
CA ASP A 275 5.93 -8.34 -14.80
C ASP A 275 4.51 -8.19 -15.38
N MET A 276 3.94 -9.30 -15.84
CA MET A 276 2.62 -9.32 -16.50
C MET A 276 1.47 -9.09 -15.51
N GLU A 277 1.58 -9.53 -14.25
CA GLU A 277 0.57 -9.19 -13.22
C GLU A 277 0.54 -7.68 -13.00
N ARG A 278 1.71 -7.07 -12.93
CA ARG A 278 1.85 -5.63 -12.78
C ARG A 278 1.28 -4.88 -13.98
N LEU A 279 1.54 -5.33 -15.22
CA LEU A 279 0.95 -4.76 -16.43
C LEU A 279 -0.58 -4.76 -16.36
N CYS A 280 -1.17 -5.86 -15.86
CA CYS A 280 -2.61 -5.96 -15.66
C CYS A 280 -3.13 -4.88 -14.69
N VAL A 281 -2.46 -4.68 -13.55
CA VAL A 281 -2.81 -3.64 -12.57
C VAL A 281 -2.66 -2.23 -13.16
N GLU A 282 -1.62 -1.98 -13.94
CA GLU A 282 -1.39 -0.69 -14.59
C GLU A 282 -2.46 -0.39 -15.66
N MET A 283 -2.88 -1.39 -16.43
CA MET A 283 -4.00 -1.27 -17.38
C MET A 283 -5.31 -0.95 -16.67
N ILE A 284 -5.62 -1.62 -15.56
CA ILE A 284 -6.80 -1.33 -14.73
C ILE A 284 -6.77 0.12 -14.25
N ASN A 285 -5.64 0.60 -13.73
CA ASN A 285 -5.50 1.97 -13.25
C ASN A 285 -5.63 3.00 -14.40
N HIS A 286 -5.08 2.70 -15.55
CA HIS A 286 -5.17 3.55 -16.73
C HIS A 286 -6.63 3.68 -17.23
N LEU A 287 -7.34 2.57 -17.35
CA LEU A 287 -8.76 2.54 -17.72
C LEU A 287 -9.66 3.18 -16.64
N ARG A 288 -9.33 3.02 -15.36
CA ARG A 288 -10.01 3.74 -14.28
C ARG A 288 -9.89 5.26 -14.45
N ASN A 289 -8.74 5.76 -14.86
CA ASN A 289 -8.60 7.18 -15.13
C ASN A 289 -9.50 7.63 -16.28
N PHE A 290 -9.66 6.82 -17.34
CA PHE A 290 -10.62 7.10 -18.41
C PHE A 290 -12.07 7.12 -17.89
N LEU A 291 -12.43 6.18 -17.00
CA LEU A 291 -13.74 6.16 -16.37
C LEU A 291 -14.02 7.46 -15.60
N ILE A 292 -13.06 7.93 -14.81
CA ILE A 292 -13.18 9.16 -14.02
C ILE A 292 -13.32 10.38 -14.94
N VAL A 293 -12.49 10.51 -15.97
CA VAL A 293 -12.58 11.62 -16.95
C VAL A 293 -13.94 11.65 -17.63
N LYS A 294 -14.54 10.49 -17.92
CA LYS A 294 -15.85 10.41 -18.61
C LYS A 294 -17.05 10.65 -17.70
N THR A 295 -16.92 10.38 -16.40
CA THR A 295 -18.06 10.44 -15.46
C THR A 295 -18.07 11.68 -14.60
N VAL A 296 -16.90 12.29 -14.32
CA VAL A 296 -16.76 13.41 -13.39
C VAL A 296 -16.35 14.68 -14.13
N LYS A 297 -17.09 15.78 -13.98
CA LYS A 297 -16.84 17.05 -14.66
C LYS A 297 -15.52 17.70 -14.22
N ASP A 298 -15.17 17.63 -12.93
CA ASP A 298 -13.90 18.10 -12.38
C ASP A 298 -13.10 16.88 -11.88
N SER A 299 -12.51 16.18 -12.84
CA SER A 299 -11.79 14.93 -12.57
C SER A 299 -10.32 15.15 -12.18
N ARG A 300 -9.78 16.38 -12.28
CA ARG A 300 -8.35 16.65 -12.04
C ARG A 300 -7.90 16.27 -10.63
N GLY A 301 -8.71 16.58 -9.63
CA GLY A 301 -8.42 16.26 -8.22
C GLY A 301 -8.50 14.77 -7.87
N LEU A 302 -9.15 13.94 -8.71
CA LEU A 302 -9.32 12.50 -8.50
C LEU A 302 -8.26 11.65 -9.22
N ILE A 303 -7.50 12.26 -10.15
CA ILE A 303 -6.46 11.61 -10.95
C ILE A 303 -5.11 12.18 -10.53
N ILE A 304 -4.28 11.33 -9.95
CA ILE A 304 -2.95 11.71 -9.51
C ILE A 304 -1.99 11.57 -10.69
N CYS A 305 -1.71 12.68 -11.39
CA CYS A 305 -0.83 12.74 -12.57
C CYS A 305 -0.30 14.15 -12.77
N THR A 306 0.73 14.33 -13.60
CA THR A 306 1.17 15.66 -14.06
C THR A 306 0.13 16.27 -15.02
N ASP A 307 0.21 17.56 -15.31
CA ASP A 307 -0.75 18.23 -16.21
C ASP A 307 -0.64 17.70 -17.65
N ASP A 308 0.56 17.42 -18.12
CA ASP A 308 0.78 16.83 -19.45
C ASP A 308 0.18 15.41 -19.55
N GLU A 309 0.32 14.62 -18.47
CA GLU A 309 -0.31 13.30 -18.39
C GLU A 309 -1.82 13.38 -18.39
N TYR A 310 -2.37 14.32 -17.65
CA TYR A 310 -3.82 14.51 -17.57
C TYR A 310 -4.40 14.86 -18.95
N ASN A 311 -3.74 15.74 -19.70
CA ASN A 311 -4.13 16.06 -21.06
C ASN A 311 -4.06 14.83 -21.98
N SER A 312 -3.01 14.01 -21.85
CA SER A 312 -2.87 12.78 -22.63
C SER A 312 -3.95 11.76 -22.30
N ILE A 313 -4.33 11.65 -21.01
CA ILE A 313 -5.43 10.77 -20.57
C ILE A 313 -6.76 11.24 -21.15
N ILE A 314 -7.05 12.55 -21.17
CA ILE A 314 -8.28 13.11 -21.76
C ILE A 314 -8.36 12.74 -23.24
N LEU A 315 -7.30 13.03 -24.00
CA LEU A 315 -7.25 12.76 -25.43
C LEU A 315 -7.45 11.26 -25.76
N SER A 316 -6.80 10.41 -25.01
CA SER A 316 -6.95 8.96 -25.21
C SER A 316 -8.35 8.46 -24.80
N ALA A 317 -8.92 9.01 -23.72
CA ALA A 317 -10.25 8.66 -23.26
C ALA A 317 -11.36 9.03 -24.25
N GLU A 318 -11.18 10.07 -25.08
CA GLU A 318 -12.16 10.46 -26.10
C GLU A 318 -12.47 9.32 -27.10
N ASN A 319 -11.48 8.47 -27.38
CA ASN A 319 -11.61 7.37 -28.31
C ASN A 319 -12.42 6.18 -27.75
N PHE A 320 -12.67 6.14 -26.44
CA PHE A 320 -13.44 5.10 -25.78
C PHE A 320 -14.88 5.54 -25.52
N THR A 321 -15.80 4.60 -25.49
CA THR A 321 -17.14 4.79 -24.92
C THR A 321 -17.11 4.44 -23.43
N LEU A 322 -18.09 4.92 -22.65
CA LEU A 322 -18.17 4.55 -21.24
C LEU A 322 -18.35 3.04 -21.07
N GLU A 323 -19.18 2.44 -21.91
CA GLU A 323 -19.46 1.01 -21.94
C GLU A 323 -18.18 0.21 -22.25
N ASN A 324 -17.36 0.67 -23.22
CA ASN A 324 -16.08 0.03 -23.54
C ASN A 324 -15.10 0.08 -22.37
N VAL A 325 -15.06 1.21 -21.65
CA VAL A 325 -14.18 1.34 -20.49
C VAL A 325 -14.60 0.40 -19.36
N ILE A 326 -15.90 0.29 -19.08
CA ILE A 326 -16.44 -0.61 -18.07
C ILE A 326 -16.15 -2.06 -18.46
N PHE A 327 -16.46 -2.45 -19.68
CA PHE A 327 -16.21 -3.80 -20.18
C PHE A 327 -14.71 -4.17 -20.10
N ALA A 328 -13.83 -3.25 -20.48
CA ALA A 328 -12.39 -3.48 -20.40
C ALA A 328 -11.92 -3.62 -18.93
N LEU A 329 -12.45 -2.80 -18.01
CA LEU A 329 -12.15 -2.91 -16.59
C LEU A 329 -12.55 -4.27 -16.03
N ASP A 330 -13.75 -4.76 -16.36
CA ASP A 330 -14.25 -6.05 -15.89
C ASP A 330 -13.38 -7.21 -16.40
N LEU A 331 -12.98 -7.18 -17.68
CA LEU A 331 -12.10 -8.19 -18.25
C LEU A 331 -10.72 -8.23 -17.58
N PHE A 332 -10.11 -7.06 -17.33
CA PHE A 332 -8.80 -7.02 -16.66
C PHE A 332 -8.89 -7.36 -15.19
N GLN A 333 -9.98 -7.02 -14.49
CA GLN A 333 -10.20 -7.43 -13.09
C GLN A 333 -10.38 -8.94 -12.97
N ASP A 334 -11.11 -9.55 -13.91
CA ASP A 334 -11.27 -11.01 -14.00
C ASP A 334 -9.93 -11.70 -14.27
N ALA A 335 -9.15 -11.17 -15.23
CA ALA A 335 -7.81 -11.65 -15.52
C ALA A 335 -6.90 -11.55 -14.27
N LEU A 336 -6.90 -10.41 -13.58
CA LEU A 336 -6.10 -10.21 -12.35
C LEU A 336 -6.50 -11.20 -11.25
N THR A 337 -7.79 -11.46 -11.09
CA THR A 337 -8.29 -12.44 -10.11
C THR A 337 -7.77 -13.84 -10.40
N LYS A 338 -7.80 -14.26 -11.67
CA LYS A 338 -7.26 -15.55 -12.12
C LYS A 338 -5.74 -15.63 -11.94
N ILE A 339 -5.01 -14.57 -12.28
CA ILE A 339 -3.57 -14.48 -12.08
C ILE A 339 -3.23 -14.69 -10.59
N LYS A 340 -3.92 -14.01 -9.68
CA LYS A 340 -3.72 -14.14 -8.22
C LYS A 340 -4.08 -15.53 -7.69
N THR A 341 -4.93 -16.27 -8.37
CA THR A 341 -5.25 -17.67 -8.03
C THR A 341 -4.32 -18.70 -8.68
N GLY A 342 -3.27 -18.24 -9.40
CA GLY A 342 -2.21 -19.10 -9.93
C GLY A 342 -2.28 -19.36 -11.43
N ALA A 343 -3.17 -18.69 -12.19
CA ALA A 343 -3.18 -18.77 -13.63
C ALA A 343 -1.94 -18.09 -14.26
N ASN A 344 -1.59 -18.46 -15.49
CA ASN A 344 -0.47 -17.86 -16.20
C ASN A 344 -0.79 -16.40 -16.58
N ALA A 345 -0.07 -15.45 -15.97
CA ALA A 345 -0.32 -14.02 -16.13
C ALA A 345 -0.25 -13.54 -17.59
N ARG A 346 0.69 -14.06 -18.38
CA ARG A 346 0.82 -13.71 -19.78
C ARG A 346 -0.41 -14.16 -20.59
N VAL A 347 -0.85 -15.40 -20.41
CA VAL A 347 -1.97 -15.97 -21.13
C VAL A 347 -3.28 -15.23 -20.81
N GLU A 348 -3.53 -14.94 -19.52
CA GLU A 348 -4.74 -14.22 -19.12
C GLU A 348 -4.78 -12.79 -19.69
N LEU A 349 -3.64 -12.09 -19.74
CA LEU A 349 -3.54 -10.79 -20.40
C LEU A 349 -3.77 -10.87 -21.90
N GLU A 350 -3.10 -11.79 -22.59
CA GLU A 350 -3.27 -12.00 -24.03
C GLU A 350 -4.74 -12.28 -24.35
N MET A 351 -5.41 -13.12 -23.57
CA MET A 351 -6.85 -13.42 -23.72
C MET A 351 -7.72 -12.18 -23.49
N ALA A 352 -7.42 -11.34 -22.49
CA ALA A 352 -8.18 -10.12 -22.24
C ALA A 352 -8.07 -9.15 -23.42
N PHE A 353 -6.87 -8.96 -23.99
CA PHE A 353 -6.68 -8.10 -25.16
C PHE A 353 -7.35 -8.66 -26.42
N VAL A 354 -7.30 -9.98 -26.65
CA VAL A 354 -8.01 -10.59 -27.79
C VAL A 354 -9.52 -10.34 -27.70
N LYS A 355 -10.11 -10.54 -26.53
CA LYS A 355 -11.55 -10.28 -26.31
C LYS A 355 -11.93 -8.82 -26.51
N LEU A 356 -11.06 -7.88 -26.11
CA LEU A 356 -11.27 -6.45 -26.30
C LEU A 356 -11.12 -6.01 -27.76
N CYS A 357 -10.16 -6.57 -28.47
CA CYS A 357 -9.94 -6.26 -29.89
C CYS A 357 -10.93 -6.97 -30.80
N GLU A 358 -11.45 -8.15 -30.39
CA GLU A 358 -12.40 -8.94 -31.16
C GLU A 358 -13.69 -9.23 -30.35
N PRO A 359 -14.56 -8.23 -30.15
CA PRO A 359 -15.77 -8.37 -29.33
C PRO A 359 -16.75 -9.46 -29.80
N LYS A 360 -16.56 -9.99 -31.01
CA LYS A 360 -17.39 -11.09 -31.55
C LYS A 360 -17.12 -12.42 -30.84
N LEU A 361 -15.96 -12.56 -30.19
CA LEU A 361 -15.56 -13.77 -29.48
C LEU A 361 -16.13 -13.86 -28.06
N ASP A 362 -16.64 -12.76 -27.52
CA ASP A 362 -17.27 -12.75 -26.20
C ASP A 362 -18.78 -12.70 -26.31
N VAL A 363 -19.46 -13.69 -25.72
CA VAL A 363 -20.92 -13.89 -25.80
C VAL A 363 -21.63 -13.34 -24.54
N ASN A 364 -20.90 -12.62 -23.65
CA ASN A 364 -21.48 -12.05 -22.46
C ASN A 364 -22.40 -10.85 -22.77
N ILE A 365 -23.36 -10.60 -21.88
CA ILE A 365 -24.37 -9.53 -22.01
C ILE A 365 -23.69 -8.17 -22.21
N ASP A 366 -22.60 -7.89 -21.48
CA ASP A 366 -21.87 -6.62 -21.53
C ASP A 366 -21.21 -6.38 -22.90
N SER A 367 -20.65 -7.44 -23.50
CA SER A 367 -20.14 -7.42 -24.87
C SER A 367 -21.24 -7.14 -25.91
N LEU A 368 -22.45 -7.67 -25.70
CA LEU A 368 -23.58 -7.40 -26.54
C LEU A 368 -24.08 -5.97 -26.43
N VAL A 369 -24.13 -5.42 -25.21
CA VAL A 369 -24.49 -4.00 -24.94
C VAL A 369 -23.50 -3.05 -25.61
N ASP A 370 -22.20 -3.31 -25.52
CA ASP A 370 -21.17 -2.51 -26.20
C ASP A 370 -21.35 -2.53 -27.73
N ARG A 371 -21.62 -3.69 -28.29
CA ARG A 371 -21.89 -3.82 -29.75
C ARG A 371 -23.15 -3.07 -30.18
N ILE A 372 -24.21 -3.13 -29.39
CA ILE A 372 -25.45 -2.37 -29.64
C ILE A 372 -25.16 -0.88 -29.59
N SER A 373 -24.47 -0.38 -28.58
CA SER A 373 -24.09 1.04 -28.44
C SER A 373 -23.24 1.54 -29.61
N LYS A 374 -22.32 0.70 -30.13
CA LYS A 374 -21.54 1.01 -31.34
C LYS A 374 -22.41 1.10 -32.58
N LEU A 375 -23.36 0.17 -32.77
CA LEU A 375 -24.29 0.18 -33.88
C LEU A 375 -25.23 1.40 -33.84
N GLU A 376 -25.78 1.71 -32.69
CA GLU A 376 -26.62 2.91 -32.48
C GLU A 376 -25.90 4.21 -32.85
N ARG A 377 -24.62 4.33 -32.44
CA ARG A 377 -23.79 5.51 -32.82
C ARG A 377 -23.49 5.55 -34.30
N ALA A 378 -23.22 4.41 -34.93
CA ALA A 378 -23.01 4.33 -36.39
C ALA A 378 -24.27 4.75 -37.14
N VAL A 379 -25.45 4.28 -36.75
CA VAL A 379 -26.73 4.64 -37.30
C VAL A 379 -27.02 6.15 -37.09
N ASN A 380 -26.80 6.69 -35.90
CA ASN A 380 -27.02 8.11 -35.59
C ASN A 380 -26.07 9.05 -36.34
N ARG A 381 -24.89 8.55 -36.75
CA ARG A 381 -23.94 9.28 -37.64
C ARG A 381 -24.25 9.16 -39.12
N GLY A 382 -25.33 8.48 -39.51
CA GLY A 382 -25.78 8.36 -40.89
C GLY A 382 -24.94 7.39 -41.75
N VAL A 383 -24.20 6.48 -41.15
CA VAL A 383 -23.45 5.46 -41.86
C VAL A 383 -24.39 4.29 -42.16
N ASN A 384 -24.73 4.08 -43.44
CA ASN A 384 -25.43 2.89 -43.88
C ASN A 384 -24.54 1.65 -43.61
N VAL A 385 -24.98 0.77 -42.76
CA VAL A 385 -24.33 -0.54 -42.52
C VAL A 385 -24.53 -1.39 -43.74
N SER A 386 -23.57 -1.41 -44.67
CA SER A 386 -23.60 -2.38 -45.76
C SER A 386 -23.40 -3.79 -45.18
N GLN A 387 -24.37 -4.63 -45.33
CA GLN A 387 -24.26 -6.09 -45.10
C GLN A 387 -23.12 -6.64 -45.97
N GLN A 388 -22.03 -7.08 -45.33
CA GLN A 388 -21.13 -8.03 -45.98
C GLN A 388 -21.52 -9.47 -45.57
N PRO A 389 -21.52 -10.41 -46.49
CA PRO A 389 -22.00 -11.75 -46.31
C PRO A 389 -21.16 -12.61 -45.35
#